data_4af24320366be88af8d3bc1a9543d6f8
#
_entry.id   4af24320366be88af8d3bc1a9543d6f8
#
_cell.length_a   1.000
_cell.length_b   1.000
_cell.length_c   1.000
_cell.angle_alpha   90.00
_cell.angle_beta   90.00
_cell.angle_gamma   90.00
#
_symmetry.space_group_name_H-M   'P 1'
#
loop_
_entity.id
_entity.type
_entity.pdbx_description
1 polymer ?
#
loop_
_entity_poly.entity_id
_entity_poly.type
_entity_poly.pdbx_seq_one_letter_code
_entity_poly.pdbx_strand_id
1 'polypeptide(L)'
;FVPKFWSRTSMWLYDKIAGTGSDITGLENLPEGSFILAPKHQSFWDAIAFFPFLQDPLYILKRELTWIPFFGWYILKMRMIPVDRGSRSKALKAVVAATRQEMARNPRQLIIYPEGTRRAPGDEPAYKYGIVELYVQLGVP
;
A
#
# COMPACT_ATOMS: atom_id res chain seq x y z
N PHE A 1 12.90 7.79 -5.50
CA PHE A 1 13.84 7.03 -6.38
C PHE A 1 14.28 5.71 -5.75
N VAL A 2 14.86 5.73 -4.53
CA VAL A 2 15.42 4.55 -3.85
C VAL A 2 14.41 3.39 -3.68
N PRO A 3 13.17 3.61 -3.19
CA PRO A 3 12.22 2.51 -3.03
C PRO A 3 11.80 1.83 -4.34
N LYS A 4 11.67 2.60 -5.42
CA LYS A 4 11.37 2.03 -6.75
C LYS A 4 12.53 1.18 -7.28
N PHE A 5 13.76 1.66 -7.10
CA PHE A 5 14.96 0.91 -7.46
C PHE A 5 15.07 -0.40 -6.65
N TRP A 6 14.92 -0.30 -5.33
CA TRP A 6 14.90 -1.45 -4.44
C TRP A 6 13.83 -2.47 -4.83
N SER A 7 12.62 -2.03 -5.09
CA SER A 7 11.51 -2.90 -5.51
C SER A 7 11.83 -3.61 -6.84
N ARG A 8 12.28 -2.86 -7.87
CA ARG A 8 12.65 -3.45 -9.17
C ARG A 8 13.77 -4.48 -9.05
N THR A 9 14.80 -4.16 -8.27
CA THR A 9 15.92 -5.07 -8.02
C THR A 9 15.46 -6.31 -7.28
N SER A 10 14.60 -6.17 -6.26
CA SER A 10 14.03 -7.28 -5.52
C SER A 10 13.18 -8.20 -6.41
N MET A 11 12.34 -7.63 -7.27
CA MET A 11 11.53 -8.40 -8.23
C MET A 11 12.42 -9.14 -9.23
N TRP A 12 13.45 -8.48 -9.75
CA TRP A 12 14.41 -9.11 -10.66
C TRP A 12 15.19 -10.26 -10.00
N LEU A 13 15.66 -10.05 -8.77
CA LEU A 13 16.34 -11.12 -8.00
C LEU A 13 15.39 -12.30 -7.74
N TYR A 14 14.14 -12.01 -7.41
CA TYR A 14 13.14 -13.04 -7.16
C TYR A 14 12.90 -13.89 -8.41
N ASP A 15 12.80 -13.25 -9.57
CA ASP A 15 12.72 -13.95 -10.86
C ASP A 15 13.95 -14.81 -11.12
N LYS A 16 15.17 -14.27 -10.94
CA LYS A 16 16.41 -14.97 -11.27
C LYS A 16 16.76 -16.11 -10.29
N ILE A 17 16.43 -15.95 -9.02
CA ILE A 17 16.79 -16.93 -7.97
C ILE A 17 15.70 -17.96 -7.77
N ALA A 18 14.44 -17.53 -7.72
CA ALA A 18 13.31 -18.41 -7.46
C ALA A 18 12.59 -18.90 -8.73
N GLY A 19 12.95 -18.38 -9.91
CA GLY A 19 12.30 -18.73 -11.17
C GLY A 19 10.83 -18.28 -11.25
N THR A 20 10.44 -17.30 -10.44
CA THR A 20 9.06 -16.81 -10.35
C THR A 20 8.95 -15.46 -11.00
N GLY A 21 8.56 -15.44 -12.26
CA GLY A 21 8.25 -14.21 -12.99
C GLY A 21 6.93 -13.58 -12.52
N SER A 22 6.75 -12.32 -12.92
CA SER A 22 5.52 -11.59 -12.67
C SER A 22 4.97 -11.10 -14.00
N ASP A 23 3.73 -11.42 -14.28
CA ASP A 23 2.99 -10.83 -15.40
C ASP A 23 2.02 -9.78 -14.85
N ILE A 24 2.22 -8.52 -15.24
CA ILE A 24 1.44 -7.39 -14.74
C ILE A 24 0.70 -6.77 -15.93
N THR A 25 -0.62 -6.89 -15.88
CA THR A 25 -1.53 -6.40 -16.91
C THR A 25 -2.46 -5.34 -16.34
N GLY A 26 -3.09 -4.55 -17.21
CA GLY A 26 -4.11 -3.57 -16.80
C GLY A 26 -3.56 -2.27 -16.24
N LEU A 27 -2.26 -1.97 -16.40
CA LEU A 27 -1.67 -0.71 -15.92
C LEU A 27 -2.28 0.51 -16.61
N GLU A 28 -2.79 0.33 -17.82
CA GLU A 28 -3.51 1.35 -18.60
C GLU A 28 -4.85 1.76 -17.97
N ASN A 29 -5.39 0.96 -17.05
CA ASN A 29 -6.63 1.26 -16.34
C ASN A 29 -6.42 2.06 -15.04
N LEU A 30 -5.16 2.34 -14.67
CA LEU A 30 -4.89 3.15 -13.47
C LEU A 30 -5.35 4.59 -13.69
N PRO A 31 -6.15 5.16 -12.76
CA PRO A 31 -6.56 6.56 -12.85
C PRO A 31 -5.35 7.51 -12.76
N GLU A 32 -5.50 8.68 -13.35
CA GLU A 32 -4.55 9.76 -13.13
C GLU A 32 -4.75 10.42 -11.76
N GLY A 33 -3.66 10.94 -11.19
CA GLY A 33 -3.71 11.69 -9.94
C GLY A 33 -3.79 10.81 -8.69
N SER A 34 -4.67 11.19 -7.76
CA SER A 34 -4.89 10.45 -6.51
C SER A 34 -5.99 9.42 -6.67
N PHE A 35 -5.72 8.20 -6.23
CA PHE A 35 -6.71 7.11 -6.21
C PHE A 35 -6.41 6.09 -5.10
N ILE A 36 -7.35 5.18 -4.87
CA ILE A 36 -7.20 4.07 -3.93
C ILE A 36 -6.96 2.78 -4.71
N LEU A 37 -5.84 2.14 -4.46
CA LEU A 37 -5.55 0.79 -4.92
C LEU A 37 -5.82 -0.19 -3.78
N ALA A 38 -6.80 -1.07 -3.96
CA ALA A 38 -7.26 -2.01 -2.93
C ALA A 38 -7.00 -3.48 -3.34
N PRO A 39 -5.72 -3.92 -3.41
CA PRO A 39 -5.38 -5.26 -3.86
C PRO A 39 -5.65 -6.31 -2.78
N LYS A 40 -5.84 -7.56 -3.18
CA LYS A 40 -5.74 -8.71 -2.28
C LYS A 40 -4.33 -8.79 -1.69
N HIS A 41 -4.24 -9.17 -0.41
CA HIS A 41 -2.96 -9.39 0.25
C HIS A 41 -2.70 -10.88 0.42
N GLN A 42 -1.78 -11.43 -0.37
CA GLN A 42 -1.50 -12.87 -0.39
C GLN A 42 -0.08 -13.20 0.07
N SER A 43 0.88 -12.29 -0.19
CA SER A 43 2.28 -12.54 0.11
C SER A 43 3.03 -11.26 0.55
N PHE A 44 4.28 -11.40 0.94
CA PHE A 44 5.16 -10.25 1.16
C PHE A 44 5.48 -9.52 -0.16
N TRP A 45 5.45 -10.24 -1.28
CA TRP A 45 5.70 -9.70 -2.61
C TRP A 45 4.75 -8.56 -2.96
N ASP A 46 3.48 -8.66 -2.57
CA ASP A 46 2.46 -7.64 -2.83
C ASP A 46 2.85 -6.26 -2.27
N ALA A 47 3.59 -6.25 -1.14
CA ALA A 47 4.01 -5.01 -0.49
C ALA A 47 5.05 -4.23 -1.32
N ILE A 48 5.77 -4.89 -2.21
CA ILE A 48 6.82 -4.27 -3.03
C ILE A 48 6.43 -4.15 -4.50
N ALA A 49 5.54 -5.01 -4.98
CA ALA A 49 5.22 -5.14 -6.41
C ALA A 49 4.65 -3.86 -7.04
N PHE A 50 3.90 -3.07 -6.30
CA PHE A 50 3.24 -1.87 -6.82
C PHE A 50 4.15 -0.65 -6.93
N PHE A 51 5.27 -0.59 -6.19
CA PHE A 51 6.17 0.58 -6.18
C PHE A 51 6.66 1.02 -7.57
N PRO A 52 7.04 0.13 -8.49
CA PRO A 52 7.55 0.53 -9.79
C PRO A 52 6.52 1.22 -10.68
N PHE A 53 5.24 0.90 -10.51
CA PHE A 53 4.14 1.26 -11.40
C PHE A 53 3.37 2.50 -10.95
N LEU A 54 3.48 2.88 -9.69
CA LEU A 54 2.79 4.05 -9.11
C LEU A 54 3.72 5.26 -9.08
N GLN A 55 3.17 6.46 -9.25
CA GLN A 55 3.97 7.69 -9.25
C GLN A 55 4.50 8.01 -7.85
N ASP A 56 3.60 8.11 -6.87
CA ASP A 56 3.91 8.38 -5.45
C ASP A 56 3.06 7.49 -4.53
N PRO A 57 3.43 6.21 -4.37
CA PRO A 57 2.67 5.26 -3.55
C PRO A 57 2.62 5.67 -2.09
N LEU A 58 1.44 5.59 -1.50
CA LEU A 58 1.16 5.89 -0.11
C LEU A 58 0.60 4.63 0.57
N TYR A 59 1.36 4.02 1.46
CA TYR A 59 0.94 2.81 2.16
C TYR A 59 0.38 3.10 3.55
N ILE A 60 -0.73 2.46 3.87
CA ILE A 60 -1.19 2.28 5.25
C ILE A 60 -0.53 1.00 5.78
N LEU A 61 0.29 1.14 6.80
CA LEU A 61 1.09 0.05 7.33
C LEU A 61 1.06 -0.03 8.86
N LYS A 62 1.54 -1.13 9.39
CA LYS A 62 1.60 -1.36 10.82
C LYS A 62 2.66 -0.45 11.46
N ARG A 63 2.30 0.25 12.56
CA ARG A 63 3.18 1.22 13.22
C ARG A 63 4.53 0.63 13.64
N GLU A 64 4.56 -0.62 14.07
CA GLU A 64 5.79 -1.30 14.51
C GLU A 64 6.83 -1.45 13.41
N LEU A 65 6.43 -1.37 12.12
CA LEU A 65 7.37 -1.37 11.00
C LEU A 65 8.27 -0.13 10.98
N THR A 66 7.85 0.97 11.62
CA THR A 66 8.66 2.18 11.74
C THR A 66 9.86 2.01 12.68
N TRP A 67 9.87 0.95 13.50
CA TRP A 67 10.96 0.66 14.44
C TRP A 67 12.08 -0.17 13.82
N ILE A 68 11.86 -0.72 12.62
CA ILE A 68 12.89 -1.49 11.91
C ILE A 68 13.95 -0.53 11.39
N PRO A 69 15.23 -0.70 11.77
CA PRO A 69 16.33 0.14 11.29
C PRO A 69 16.35 0.20 9.75
N PHE A 70 16.72 1.35 9.21
CA PHE A 70 16.73 1.70 7.78
C PHE A 70 15.33 1.67 7.14
N PHE A 71 14.58 0.57 7.26
CA PHE A 71 13.24 0.45 6.68
C PHE A 71 12.26 1.48 7.29
N GLY A 72 12.25 1.60 8.61
CA GLY A 72 11.42 2.57 9.32
C GLY A 72 11.76 4.02 8.94
N TRP A 73 13.04 4.32 8.74
CA TRP A 73 13.47 5.65 8.28
C TRP A 73 12.91 5.99 6.89
N TYR A 74 12.88 5.01 5.97
CA TYR A 74 12.27 5.20 4.66
C TYR A 74 10.76 5.36 4.75
N ILE A 75 10.07 4.58 5.59
CA ILE A 75 8.63 4.72 5.86
C ILE A 75 8.32 6.17 6.28
N LEU A 76 9.06 6.71 7.24
CA LEU A 76 8.88 8.07 7.75
C LEU A 76 9.24 9.13 6.68
N LYS A 77 10.36 8.96 5.98
CA LYS A 77 10.82 9.86 4.91
C LYS A 77 9.84 9.91 3.75
N MET A 78 9.24 8.79 3.39
CA MET A 78 8.21 8.69 2.36
C MET A 78 6.82 9.11 2.86
N ARG A 79 6.68 9.48 4.14
CA ARG A 79 5.44 9.93 4.76
C ARG A 79 4.31 8.91 4.61
N MET A 80 4.66 7.64 4.78
CA MET A 80 3.68 6.56 4.84
C MET A 80 2.81 6.72 6.09
N ILE A 81 1.64 6.08 6.12
CA ILE A 81 0.67 6.21 7.21
C ILE A 81 0.79 5.02 8.15
N PRO A 82 1.54 5.14 9.26
CA PRO A 82 1.61 4.08 10.26
C PRO A 82 0.34 4.07 11.12
N VAL A 83 -0.24 2.89 11.32
CA VAL A 83 -1.48 2.70 12.07
C VAL A 83 -1.28 1.80 13.26
N ASP A 84 -1.77 2.25 14.40
CA ASP A 84 -1.99 1.41 15.58
C ASP A 84 -3.37 0.75 15.47
N ARG A 85 -3.39 -0.57 15.49
CA ARG A 85 -4.63 -1.35 15.31
C ARG A 85 -5.43 -1.53 16.60
N GLY A 86 -4.95 -1.00 17.74
CA GLY A 86 -5.58 -1.18 19.06
C GLY A 86 -6.92 -0.47 19.24
N SER A 87 -7.17 0.65 18.53
CA SER A 87 -8.42 1.41 18.65
C SER A 87 -9.02 1.68 17.25
N ARG A 88 -9.85 0.76 16.78
CA ARG A 88 -10.36 0.72 15.40
C ARG A 88 -10.97 2.03 14.90
N SER A 89 -11.89 2.66 15.64
CA SER A 89 -12.60 3.87 15.17
C SER A 89 -11.72 5.11 15.20
N LYS A 90 -10.90 5.29 16.24
CA LYS A 90 -9.94 6.40 16.32
C LYS A 90 -8.84 6.27 15.26
N ALA A 91 -8.35 5.04 15.06
CA ALA A 91 -7.35 4.76 14.03
C ALA A 91 -7.86 5.08 12.62
N LEU A 92 -9.11 4.73 12.31
CA LEU A 92 -9.69 4.99 11.00
C LEU A 92 -9.81 6.51 10.72
N LYS A 93 -10.31 7.28 11.68
CA LYS A 93 -10.39 8.76 11.55
C LYS A 93 -9.00 9.38 11.35
N ALA A 94 -8.00 8.92 12.08
CA ALA A 94 -6.62 9.39 11.95
C ALA A 94 -6.04 9.05 10.57
N VAL A 95 -6.30 7.85 10.05
CA VAL A 95 -5.89 7.42 8.71
C VAL A 95 -6.52 8.29 7.64
N VAL A 96 -7.84 8.53 7.69
CA VAL A 96 -8.53 9.41 6.74
C VAL A 96 -7.92 10.80 6.74
N ALA A 97 -7.74 11.39 7.91
CA ALA A 97 -7.16 12.74 8.06
C ALA A 97 -5.72 12.80 7.50
N ALA A 98 -4.87 11.84 7.85
CA ALA A 98 -3.49 11.76 7.36
C ALA A 98 -3.44 11.55 5.85
N THR A 99 -4.27 10.66 5.29
CA THR A 99 -4.33 10.42 3.85
C THR A 99 -4.76 11.67 3.10
N ARG A 100 -5.82 12.33 3.57
CA ARG A 100 -6.30 13.60 2.98
C ARG A 100 -5.21 14.67 3.00
N GLN A 101 -4.49 14.80 4.10
CA GLN A 101 -3.39 15.75 4.22
C GLN A 101 -2.26 15.46 3.23
N GLU A 102 -1.90 14.19 3.04
CA GLU A 102 -0.86 13.81 2.10
C GLU A 102 -1.30 14.00 0.64
N MET A 103 -2.53 13.62 0.30
CA MET A 103 -3.09 13.81 -1.05
C MET A 103 -3.32 15.29 -1.41
N ALA A 104 -3.56 16.16 -0.42
CA ALA A 104 -3.67 17.60 -0.65
C ALA A 104 -2.32 18.27 -0.97
N ARG A 105 -1.19 17.64 -0.62
CA ARG A 105 0.16 18.16 -0.93
C ARG A 105 0.60 17.78 -2.35
N ASN A 106 0.41 16.54 -2.70
CA ASN A 106 0.74 15.98 -4.02
C ASN A 106 -0.27 14.89 -4.37
N PRO A 107 -0.55 14.65 -5.65
CA PRO A 107 -1.28 13.46 -6.06
C PRO A 107 -0.56 12.20 -5.60
N ARG A 108 -1.22 11.37 -4.80
CA ARG A 108 -0.66 10.12 -4.25
C ARG A 108 -1.61 8.96 -4.44
N GLN A 109 -1.07 7.77 -4.66
CA GLN A 109 -1.81 6.53 -4.84
C GLN A 109 -1.83 5.75 -3.53
N LEU A 110 -3.00 5.74 -2.87
CA LEU A 110 -3.18 5.03 -1.60
C LEU A 110 -3.28 3.53 -1.83
N ILE A 111 -2.40 2.77 -1.21
CA ILE A 111 -2.47 1.30 -1.22
C ILE A 111 -3.00 0.84 0.14
N ILE A 112 -4.12 0.14 0.10
CA ILE A 112 -4.73 -0.47 1.27
C ILE A 112 -5.14 -1.91 0.99
N TYR A 113 -4.77 -2.82 1.86
CA TYR A 113 -5.21 -4.21 1.79
C TYR A 113 -6.55 -4.36 2.52
N PRO A 114 -7.67 -4.56 1.82
CA PRO A 114 -9.01 -4.47 2.42
C PRO A 114 -9.28 -5.56 3.46
N GLU A 115 -8.60 -6.68 3.40
CA GLU A 115 -8.69 -7.77 4.36
C GLU A 115 -7.88 -7.49 5.65
N GLY A 116 -6.89 -6.57 5.58
CA GLY A 116 -6.03 -6.20 6.70
C GLY A 116 -5.09 -7.31 7.19
N THR A 117 -5.05 -8.43 6.51
CA THR A 117 -4.15 -9.56 6.74
C THR A 117 -3.91 -10.32 5.45
N ARG A 118 -2.86 -11.14 5.39
CA ARG A 118 -2.60 -12.04 4.26
C ARG A 118 -3.61 -13.19 4.26
N ARG A 119 -4.10 -13.53 3.07
CA ARG A 119 -4.99 -14.66 2.79
C ARG A 119 -4.38 -15.54 1.72
N ALA A 120 -4.59 -16.86 1.83
CA ALA A 120 -4.13 -17.78 0.80
C ALA A 120 -4.86 -17.55 -0.53
N PRO A 121 -4.23 -17.88 -1.68
CA PRO A 121 -4.94 -17.92 -2.94
C PRO A 121 -6.12 -18.88 -2.87
N GLY A 122 -7.29 -18.43 -3.33
CA GLY A 122 -8.54 -19.22 -3.27
C GLY A 122 -9.39 -19.01 -2.01
N ASP A 123 -8.85 -18.41 -0.95
CA ASP A 123 -9.66 -18.08 0.24
C ASP A 123 -10.78 -17.11 -0.10
N GLU A 124 -11.92 -17.27 0.55
CA GLU A 124 -13.03 -16.33 0.44
C GLU A 124 -12.61 -14.92 0.93
N PRO A 125 -13.00 -13.86 0.20
CA PRO A 125 -12.69 -12.50 0.60
C PRO A 125 -13.34 -12.14 1.94
N ALA A 126 -12.57 -11.52 2.85
CA ALA A 126 -13.04 -11.03 4.13
C ALA A 126 -12.75 -9.54 4.30
N TYR A 127 -13.39 -8.72 3.44
CA TYR A 127 -13.15 -7.29 3.39
C TYR A 127 -13.66 -6.58 4.64
N LYS A 128 -12.85 -5.69 5.18
CA LYS A 128 -13.19 -4.88 6.34
C LYS A 128 -13.85 -3.57 5.92
N TYR A 129 -14.81 -3.12 6.70
CA TYR A 129 -15.54 -1.88 6.45
C TYR A 129 -14.64 -0.64 6.29
N GLY A 130 -13.45 -0.65 6.86
CA GLY A 130 -12.51 0.48 6.78
C GLY A 130 -12.18 0.95 5.36
N ILE A 131 -12.23 0.07 4.35
CA ILE A 131 -12.00 0.47 2.96
C ILE A 131 -13.17 1.32 2.42
N VAL A 132 -14.40 0.98 2.77
CA VAL A 132 -15.60 1.71 2.36
C VAL A 132 -15.57 3.12 2.95
N GLU A 133 -15.23 3.23 4.23
CA GLU A 133 -15.10 4.53 4.92
C GLU A 133 -14.02 5.40 4.27
N LEU A 134 -12.86 4.83 3.95
CA LEU A 134 -11.80 5.55 3.26
C LEU A 134 -12.25 6.05 1.89
N TYR A 135 -12.90 5.20 1.10
CA TYR A 135 -13.40 5.56 -0.22
C TYR A 135 -14.41 6.72 -0.16
N VAL A 136 -15.40 6.61 0.72
CA VAL A 136 -16.43 7.65 0.90
C VAL A 136 -15.83 8.97 1.40
N GLN A 137 -14.92 8.88 2.38
CA GLN A 137 -14.34 10.06 3.01
C GLN A 137 -13.30 10.77 2.13
N LEU A 138 -12.55 10.05 1.32
CA LEU A 138 -11.52 10.65 0.46
C LEU A 138 -12.10 11.21 -0.85
N GLY A 139 -13.16 10.61 -1.38
CA GLY A 139 -13.82 11.05 -2.60
C GLY A 139 -12.93 10.92 -3.85
N VAL A 140 -12.02 9.95 -3.87
CA VAL A 140 -11.14 9.67 -5.03
C VAL A 140 -11.48 8.29 -5.61
N PRO A 141 -11.16 8.04 -6.91
CA PRO A 141 -11.36 6.72 -7.52
C PRO A 141 -10.72 5.58 -6.74
#